data_a280b4be393866b3522bf08c3ddeccdd
#
_entry.id   a280b4be393866b3522bf08c3ddeccdd
#
_cell.length_a   1.000
_cell.length_b   1.000
_cell.length_c   1.000
_cell.angle_alpha   90.00
_cell.angle_beta   90.00
_cell.angle_gamma   90.00
#
_symmetry.space_group_name_H-M   'P 1'
#
loop_
_entity.id
_entity.type
_entity.pdbx_description
1 polymer ?
#
loop_
_entity_poly.entity_id
_entity_poly.type
_entity_poly.pdbx_seq_one_letter_code
_entity_poly.pdbx_strand_id
1 'polypeptide(L)'
;MICAPDDTARGTIHSNLALCYLKLKDYAMATTHADVAMCLRPGWEKGYFRHGETAFEQRDYATALKDYEEAVKCAPNDAALKHRVKLAKEASNGFYFRQLLPGRDIAVNAKNPIEQQIFGAATQMQNFIYLVGDARTRECVAIDACWDVDGILAVAKNDKMRITKAVATHYHFDHVGGKPPPPFDALGIEVPGIKQLEAAGLPVHVQEEDAKKLVEIGVNEKSMTTHKDGDVLEIGNVRMRFVHTPGHSPGSMLCVVDGDNPGAPGNGAGIVVSGDTIFPGSCGRLDLPDADKDRMFHSLAKCAASLRDDMVVYPGHNYNGASSTIAKEKKDGLLKPFTKTQWEAMHGK
;
A
#
# COMPACT_ATOMS: atom_id res chain seq x y z
N MET A 1 11.19 -15.55 39.73
CA MET A 1 12.66 -15.65 39.92
C MET A 1 13.20 -14.22 39.94
N ILE A 2 13.80 -13.79 41.04
CA ILE A 2 14.40 -12.44 41.13
C ILE A 2 15.79 -12.55 40.48
N CYS A 3 16.02 -11.85 39.36
CA CYS A 3 17.34 -11.82 38.72
C CYS A 3 18.36 -11.20 39.67
N ALA A 4 19.56 -11.78 39.76
CA ALA A 4 20.66 -11.17 40.46
C ALA A 4 21.02 -9.81 39.78
N PRO A 5 21.49 -8.79 40.52
CA PRO A 5 21.88 -7.50 39.93
C PRO A 5 22.86 -7.62 38.75
N ASP A 6 23.74 -8.62 38.79
CA ASP A 6 24.69 -8.92 37.71
C ASP A 6 23.98 -9.46 36.44
N ASP A 7 22.92 -10.24 36.58
CA ASP A 7 22.14 -10.79 35.44
C ASP A 7 21.45 -9.70 34.62
N THR A 8 21.03 -8.60 35.26
CA THR A 8 20.43 -7.47 34.57
C THR A 8 21.44 -6.76 33.65
N ALA A 9 22.67 -6.51 34.14
CA ALA A 9 23.71 -5.90 33.36
C ALA A 9 24.18 -6.83 32.24
N ARG A 10 24.42 -8.11 32.54
CA ARG A 10 24.82 -9.14 31.56
C ARG A 10 23.76 -9.31 30.46
N GLY A 11 22.48 -9.43 30.84
CA GLY A 11 21.38 -9.53 29.87
C GLY A 11 21.32 -8.32 28.91
N THR A 12 21.56 -7.12 29.41
CA THR A 12 21.64 -5.91 28.59
C THR A 12 22.81 -5.94 27.62
N ILE A 13 24.00 -6.39 28.06
CA ILE A 13 25.18 -6.56 27.21
C ILE A 13 24.89 -7.57 26.09
N HIS A 14 24.31 -8.73 26.42
CA HIS A 14 23.99 -9.76 25.44
C HIS A 14 22.93 -9.27 24.42
N SER A 15 21.91 -8.54 24.83
CA SER A 15 20.95 -7.92 23.91
C SER A 15 21.61 -6.93 22.93
N ASN A 16 22.61 -6.17 23.40
CA ASN A 16 23.36 -5.25 22.54
C ASN A 16 24.31 -6.00 21.59
N LEU A 17 24.96 -7.08 22.06
CA LEU A 17 25.76 -7.95 21.19
C LEU A 17 24.91 -8.61 20.11
N ALA A 18 23.72 -9.11 20.45
CA ALA A 18 22.77 -9.63 19.46
C ALA A 18 22.46 -8.62 18.36
N LEU A 19 22.23 -7.33 18.72
CA LEU A 19 22.03 -6.27 17.74
C LEU A 19 23.27 -6.04 16.86
N CYS A 20 24.47 -6.07 17.44
CA CYS A 20 25.71 -5.87 16.68
C CYS A 20 25.90 -7.01 15.65
N TYR A 21 25.76 -8.25 16.07
CA TYR A 21 25.88 -9.41 15.19
C TYR A 21 24.77 -9.45 14.11
N LEU A 22 23.55 -9.05 14.46
CA LEU A 22 22.48 -8.90 13.49
C LEU A 22 22.83 -7.88 12.39
N LYS A 23 23.42 -6.73 12.76
CA LYS A 23 23.89 -5.73 11.79
C LYS A 23 25.03 -6.25 10.91
N LEU A 24 25.87 -7.12 11.47
CA LEU A 24 26.96 -7.79 10.73
C LEU A 24 26.45 -8.99 9.91
N LYS A 25 25.15 -9.32 10.00
CA LYS A 25 24.50 -10.48 9.37
C LYS A 25 25.05 -11.83 9.87
N ASP A 26 25.70 -11.85 11.01
CA ASP A 26 26.07 -13.08 11.71
C ASP A 26 24.89 -13.52 12.58
N TYR A 27 23.95 -14.18 11.91
CA TYR A 27 22.69 -14.58 12.53
C TYR A 27 22.87 -15.64 13.63
N ALA A 28 23.88 -16.52 13.50
CA ALA A 28 24.16 -17.54 14.50
C ALA A 28 24.56 -16.92 15.83
N MET A 29 25.50 -15.98 15.79
CA MET A 29 25.94 -15.26 16.99
C MET A 29 24.85 -14.34 17.52
N ALA A 30 24.06 -13.71 16.63
CA ALA A 30 22.92 -12.88 17.04
C ALA A 30 21.89 -13.70 17.83
N THR A 31 21.50 -14.89 17.33
CA THR A 31 20.60 -15.83 18.02
C THR A 31 21.17 -16.25 19.38
N THR A 32 22.44 -16.71 19.42
CA THR A 32 23.09 -17.14 20.67
C THR A 32 23.04 -16.05 21.75
N HIS A 33 23.35 -14.81 21.38
CA HIS A 33 23.33 -13.70 22.33
C HIS A 33 21.91 -13.28 22.73
N ALA A 34 20.93 -13.37 21.83
CA ALA A 34 19.53 -13.12 22.15
C ALA A 34 18.98 -14.17 23.15
N ASP A 35 19.31 -15.46 22.94
CA ASP A 35 18.96 -16.54 23.87
C ASP A 35 19.50 -16.31 25.27
N VAL A 36 20.79 -15.95 25.38
CA VAL A 36 21.39 -15.62 26.68
C VAL A 36 20.67 -14.44 27.33
N ALA A 37 20.31 -13.41 26.57
CA ALA A 37 19.57 -12.26 27.10
C ALA A 37 18.19 -12.67 27.61
N MET A 38 17.45 -13.56 26.90
CA MET A 38 16.18 -14.12 27.35
C MET A 38 16.31 -14.97 28.61
N CYS A 39 17.34 -15.81 28.69
CA CYS A 39 17.61 -16.62 29.87
C CYS A 39 17.93 -15.78 31.11
N LEU A 40 18.74 -14.75 30.99
CA LEU A 40 19.13 -13.87 32.09
C LEU A 40 17.99 -12.94 32.51
N ARG A 41 17.08 -12.59 31.59
CA ARG A 41 15.96 -11.64 31.86
C ARG A 41 14.66 -12.12 31.18
N PRO A 42 14.03 -13.20 31.66
CA PRO A 42 12.91 -13.84 30.99
C PRO A 42 11.61 -13.01 30.91
N GLY A 43 11.51 -11.90 31.66
CA GLY A 43 10.37 -10.96 31.58
C GLY A 43 10.72 -9.65 30.85
N TRP A 44 11.83 -9.62 30.11
CA TRP A 44 12.28 -8.41 29.43
C TRP A 44 12.08 -8.50 27.91
N GLU A 45 11.28 -7.56 27.39
CA GLU A 45 10.87 -7.53 25.97
C GLU A 45 12.04 -7.53 24.99
N LYS A 46 13.17 -6.91 25.33
CA LYS A 46 14.30 -6.75 24.39
C LYS A 46 15.00 -8.07 24.06
N GLY A 47 14.99 -9.07 24.95
CA GLY A 47 15.51 -10.40 24.66
C GLY A 47 14.74 -11.04 23.52
N TYR A 48 13.43 -11.17 23.67
CA TYR A 48 12.53 -11.70 22.68
C TYR A 48 12.53 -10.87 21.39
N PHE A 49 12.57 -9.55 21.51
CA PHE A 49 12.63 -8.66 20.34
C PHE A 49 13.88 -8.93 19.50
N ARG A 50 15.07 -9.09 20.11
CA ARG A 50 16.31 -9.36 19.37
C ARG A 50 16.30 -10.73 18.71
N HIS A 51 15.78 -11.75 19.38
CA HIS A 51 15.62 -13.09 18.80
C HIS A 51 14.66 -13.04 17.61
N GLY A 52 13.51 -12.41 17.78
CA GLY A 52 12.51 -12.22 16.71
C GLY A 52 13.03 -11.42 15.52
N GLU A 53 13.84 -10.34 15.75
CA GLU A 53 14.48 -9.60 14.66
C GLU A 53 15.46 -10.48 13.88
N THR A 54 16.22 -11.34 14.58
CA THR A 54 17.15 -12.25 13.94
C THR A 54 16.43 -13.29 13.09
N ALA A 55 15.39 -13.91 13.64
CA ALA A 55 14.55 -14.86 12.91
C ALA A 55 13.85 -14.20 11.68
N PHE A 56 13.38 -12.95 11.85
CA PHE A 56 12.76 -12.20 10.74
C PHE A 56 13.74 -11.96 9.59
N GLU A 57 14.99 -11.58 9.89
CA GLU A 57 16.03 -11.38 8.87
C GLU A 57 16.42 -12.69 8.17
N GLN A 58 16.36 -13.83 8.88
CA GLN A 58 16.54 -15.17 8.33
C GLN A 58 15.31 -15.69 7.56
N ARG A 59 14.21 -14.92 7.49
CA ARG A 59 12.93 -15.29 6.90
C ARG A 59 12.21 -16.43 7.64
N ASP A 60 12.58 -16.72 8.87
CA ASP A 60 11.81 -17.59 9.76
C ASP A 60 10.73 -16.76 10.47
N TYR A 61 9.68 -16.48 9.71
CA TYR A 61 8.60 -15.59 10.16
C TYR A 61 7.73 -16.25 11.25
N ALA A 62 7.71 -17.57 11.33
CA ALA A 62 6.97 -18.30 12.37
C ALA A 62 7.63 -18.07 13.75
N THR A 63 8.95 -18.26 13.83
CA THR A 63 9.74 -17.97 15.04
C THR A 63 9.67 -16.46 15.37
N ALA A 64 9.86 -15.60 14.38
CA ALA A 64 9.78 -14.14 14.57
C ALA A 64 8.42 -13.71 15.16
N LEU A 65 7.33 -14.24 14.64
CA LEU A 65 5.98 -13.95 15.13
C LEU A 65 5.81 -14.34 16.60
N LYS A 66 6.21 -15.57 16.94
CA LYS A 66 6.15 -16.07 18.32
C LYS A 66 6.92 -15.18 19.29
N ASP A 67 8.15 -14.79 18.92
CA ASP A 67 9.00 -13.97 19.77
C ASP A 67 8.47 -12.54 19.93
N TYR A 68 7.96 -11.93 18.87
CA TYR A 68 7.33 -10.61 18.98
C TYR A 68 6.05 -10.66 19.81
N GLU A 69 5.27 -11.74 19.75
CA GLU A 69 4.11 -11.91 20.62
C GLU A 69 4.51 -12.04 22.10
N GLU A 70 5.61 -12.75 22.41
CA GLU A 70 6.18 -12.80 23.76
C GLU A 70 6.70 -11.42 24.20
N ALA A 71 7.38 -10.68 23.33
CA ALA A 71 7.82 -9.32 23.62
C ALA A 71 6.64 -8.38 23.92
N VAL A 72 5.52 -8.49 23.19
CA VAL A 72 4.28 -7.72 23.46
C VAL A 72 3.67 -8.10 24.81
N LYS A 73 3.73 -9.36 25.25
CA LYS A 73 3.27 -9.75 26.58
C LYS A 73 4.08 -9.07 27.69
N CYS A 74 5.39 -8.88 27.48
CA CYS A 74 6.27 -8.16 28.41
C CYS A 74 6.03 -6.65 28.39
N ALA A 75 5.65 -6.06 27.25
CA ALA A 75 5.41 -4.63 27.07
C ALA A 75 4.14 -4.37 26.24
N PRO A 76 2.93 -4.57 26.83
CA PRO A 76 1.68 -4.59 26.06
C PRO A 76 1.25 -3.24 25.47
N ASN A 77 1.85 -2.14 25.88
CA ASN A 77 1.54 -0.80 25.36
C ASN A 77 2.54 -0.31 24.30
N ASP A 78 3.56 -1.11 23.98
CA ASP A 78 4.56 -0.75 22.97
C ASP A 78 3.97 -0.90 21.56
N ALA A 79 3.75 0.24 20.89
CA ALA A 79 3.20 0.28 19.54
C ALA A 79 4.19 -0.29 18.50
N ALA A 80 5.50 -0.15 18.72
CA ALA A 80 6.52 -0.68 17.81
C ALA A 80 6.53 -2.21 17.83
N LEU A 81 6.39 -2.84 19.00
CA LEU A 81 6.28 -4.30 19.10
C LEU A 81 5.00 -4.82 18.44
N LYS A 82 3.85 -4.14 18.65
CA LYS A 82 2.59 -4.50 17.97
C LYS A 82 2.72 -4.41 16.44
N HIS A 83 3.43 -3.40 15.96
CA HIS A 83 3.73 -3.27 14.53
C HIS A 83 4.58 -4.45 14.03
N ARG A 84 5.59 -4.91 14.80
CA ARG A 84 6.40 -6.08 14.45
C ARG A 84 5.60 -7.37 14.38
N VAL A 85 4.68 -7.59 15.31
CA VAL A 85 3.73 -8.74 15.25
C VAL A 85 2.94 -8.69 13.95
N LYS A 86 2.42 -7.51 13.56
CA LYS A 86 1.68 -7.35 12.30
C LYS A 86 2.55 -7.71 11.09
N LEU A 87 3.78 -7.19 11.03
CA LEU A 87 4.72 -7.47 9.93
C LEU A 87 5.07 -8.96 9.84
N ALA A 88 5.31 -9.63 10.98
CA ALA A 88 5.62 -11.06 10.99
C ALA A 88 4.42 -11.91 10.53
N LYS A 89 3.19 -11.54 10.89
CA LYS A 89 1.96 -12.18 10.39
C LYS A 89 1.82 -12.01 8.87
N GLU A 90 2.01 -10.81 8.37
CA GLU A 90 1.96 -10.51 6.93
C GLU A 90 3.04 -11.30 6.18
N ALA A 91 4.28 -11.33 6.70
CA ALA A 91 5.38 -12.07 6.11
C ALA A 91 5.14 -13.60 6.12
N SER A 92 4.55 -14.13 7.19
CA SER A 92 4.17 -15.55 7.27
C SER A 92 3.12 -15.91 6.22
N ASN A 93 2.14 -15.03 6.02
CA ASN A 93 1.10 -15.21 4.98
C ASN A 93 1.62 -14.92 3.57
N GLY A 94 2.71 -14.17 3.43
CA GLY A 94 3.31 -13.79 2.16
C GLY A 94 2.69 -12.58 1.50
N PHE A 95 1.61 -12.00 2.02
CA PHE A 95 0.96 -10.82 1.47
C PHE A 95 1.28 -9.57 2.28
N TYR A 96 1.71 -8.51 1.58
CA TYR A 96 1.95 -7.19 2.16
C TYR A 96 0.98 -6.17 1.58
N PHE A 97 0.32 -5.43 2.46
CA PHE A 97 -0.63 -4.40 2.07
C PHE A 97 -0.58 -3.20 3.03
N ARG A 98 -0.50 -1.99 2.47
CA ARG A 98 -0.70 -0.74 3.19
C ARG A 98 -1.66 0.15 2.40
N GLN A 99 -2.56 0.78 3.12
CA GLN A 99 -3.37 1.90 2.68
C GLN A 99 -2.89 3.14 3.43
N LEU A 100 -2.22 4.04 2.72
CA LEU A 100 -1.64 5.27 3.27
C LEU A 100 -2.56 6.45 3.02
N LEU A 101 -2.70 7.32 4.02
CA LEU A 101 -3.51 8.53 3.93
C LEU A 101 -2.65 9.75 4.28
N PRO A 102 -2.63 10.80 3.43
CA PRO A 102 -2.00 12.09 3.76
C PRO A 102 -2.53 12.68 5.07
N GLY A 103 -1.64 13.25 5.87
CA GLY A 103 -1.97 13.76 7.19
C GLY A 103 -2.06 12.71 8.30
N ARG A 104 -2.04 11.42 7.97
CA ARG A 104 -2.02 10.31 8.93
C ARG A 104 -0.70 9.51 8.86
N ASP A 105 -0.34 9.04 7.67
CA ASP A 105 0.80 8.13 7.46
C ASP A 105 1.95 8.80 6.70
N ILE A 106 1.61 9.71 5.81
CA ILE A 106 2.50 10.51 4.95
C ILE A 106 2.02 11.95 4.93
N ALA A 107 2.81 12.86 4.35
CA ALA A 107 2.50 14.29 4.27
C ALA A 107 2.19 14.90 5.66
N VAL A 108 2.96 14.48 6.69
CA VAL A 108 2.70 14.87 8.09
C VAL A 108 3.58 16.03 8.52
N ASN A 109 4.87 16.04 8.11
CA ASN A 109 5.86 17.01 8.56
C ASN A 109 6.48 17.73 7.36
N ALA A 110 5.89 18.87 6.98
CA ALA A 110 6.42 19.71 5.91
C ALA A 110 7.74 20.37 6.34
N LYS A 111 8.76 20.34 5.48
CA LYS A 111 10.10 20.90 5.70
C LYS A 111 10.22 22.36 5.24
N ASN A 112 9.29 22.83 4.43
CA ASN A 112 9.30 24.17 3.84
C ASN A 112 7.87 24.62 3.46
N PRO A 113 7.64 25.92 3.14
CA PRO A 113 6.31 26.44 2.81
C PRO A 113 5.65 25.79 1.59
N ILE A 114 6.42 25.34 0.60
CA ILE A 114 5.88 24.67 -0.59
C ILE A 114 5.33 23.29 -0.20
N GLU A 115 6.10 22.48 0.55
CA GLU A 115 5.62 21.22 1.08
C GLU A 115 4.38 21.42 1.97
N GLN A 116 4.33 22.50 2.77
CA GLN A 116 3.17 22.78 3.60
C GLN A 116 1.91 23.02 2.77
N GLN A 117 2.00 23.70 1.63
CA GLN A 117 0.88 23.88 0.69
C GLN A 117 0.47 22.54 0.06
N ILE A 118 1.45 21.76 -0.43
CA ILE A 118 1.21 20.45 -1.04
C ILE A 118 0.55 19.50 -0.04
N PHE A 119 1.06 19.41 1.20
CA PHE A 119 0.52 18.54 2.24
C PHE A 119 -0.87 18.99 2.71
N GLY A 120 -1.11 20.31 2.74
CA GLY A 120 -2.44 20.86 3.00
C GLY A 120 -3.46 20.44 1.93
N ALA A 121 -3.09 20.53 0.65
CA ALA A 121 -3.92 20.08 -0.46
C ALA A 121 -4.15 18.55 -0.41
N ALA A 122 -3.10 17.76 -0.17
CA ALA A 122 -3.18 16.31 -0.03
C ALA A 122 -4.18 15.87 1.05
N THR A 123 -4.14 16.55 2.21
CA THR A 123 -5.05 16.26 3.32
C THR A 123 -6.50 16.60 2.97
N GLN A 124 -6.75 17.63 2.14
CA GLN A 124 -8.10 17.96 1.67
C GLN A 124 -8.61 17.02 0.60
N MET A 125 -7.74 16.58 -0.32
CA MET A 125 -8.09 15.64 -1.39
C MET A 125 -8.35 14.23 -0.87
N GLN A 126 -7.76 13.86 0.27
CA GLN A 126 -7.97 12.56 0.92
C GLN A 126 -7.67 11.33 0.04
N ASN A 127 -6.70 11.46 -0.87
CA ASN A 127 -6.29 10.31 -1.70
C ASN A 127 -5.71 9.21 -0.83
N PHE A 128 -5.99 7.97 -1.19
CA PHE A 128 -5.26 6.82 -0.68
C PHE A 128 -4.13 6.43 -1.62
N ILE A 129 -2.96 6.17 -1.04
CA ILE A 129 -1.82 5.56 -1.71
C ILE A 129 -1.68 4.13 -1.20
N TYR A 130 -1.39 3.19 -2.10
CA TYR A 130 -1.30 1.79 -1.71
C TYR A 130 0.10 1.21 -1.93
N LEU A 131 0.53 0.39 -0.97
CA LEU A 131 1.68 -0.49 -1.14
C LEU A 131 1.16 -1.93 -1.13
N VAL A 132 1.43 -2.65 -2.22
CA VAL A 132 0.96 -4.03 -2.42
C VAL A 132 2.15 -4.89 -2.83
N GLY A 133 2.33 -6.06 -2.20
CA GLY A 133 3.46 -6.91 -2.54
C GLY A 133 3.58 -8.20 -1.77
N ASP A 134 4.76 -8.79 -1.88
CA ASP A 134 5.13 -10.05 -1.24
C ASP A 134 6.10 -9.79 -0.07
N ALA A 135 5.60 -10.01 1.13
CA ALA A 135 6.39 -9.85 2.36
C ALA A 135 7.54 -10.87 2.48
N ARG A 136 7.48 -12.01 1.77
CA ARG A 136 8.54 -13.03 1.77
C ARG A 136 9.74 -12.59 0.92
N THR A 137 9.49 -12.01 -0.26
CA THR A 137 10.55 -11.44 -1.10
C THR A 137 10.93 -10.03 -0.68
N ARG A 138 10.08 -9.38 0.14
CA ARG A 138 10.19 -7.96 0.55
C ARG A 138 10.10 -7.00 -0.62
N GLU A 139 9.34 -7.36 -1.63
CA GLU A 139 9.07 -6.54 -2.80
C GLU A 139 7.63 -6.05 -2.80
N CYS A 140 7.45 -4.78 -3.12
CA CYS A 140 6.13 -4.19 -3.30
C CYS A 140 6.11 -3.19 -4.44
N VAL A 141 4.91 -2.85 -4.88
CA VAL A 141 4.64 -1.74 -5.79
C VAL A 141 3.97 -0.61 -5.03
N ALA A 142 4.18 0.62 -5.48
CA ALA A 142 3.43 1.77 -5.03
C ALA A 142 2.36 2.10 -6.07
N ILE A 143 1.10 2.09 -5.66
CA ILE A 143 -0.05 2.43 -6.49
C ILE A 143 -0.48 3.85 -6.14
N ASP A 144 -0.62 4.70 -7.16
CA ASP A 144 -1.00 6.11 -7.06
C ASP A 144 -0.09 6.90 -6.12
N ALA A 145 1.23 6.70 -6.30
CA ALA A 145 2.24 7.33 -5.47
C ALA A 145 2.33 8.83 -5.78
N CYS A 146 1.71 9.66 -4.93
CA CYS A 146 1.69 11.09 -5.10
C CYS A 146 1.76 11.83 -3.74
N TRP A 147 1.90 13.14 -3.75
CA TRP A 147 1.97 14.08 -2.65
C TRP A 147 3.29 14.07 -1.84
N ASP A 148 3.68 12.94 -1.27
CA ASP A 148 4.87 12.78 -0.41
C ASP A 148 5.61 11.48 -0.75
N VAL A 149 6.34 11.50 -1.86
CA VAL A 149 7.10 10.34 -2.34
C VAL A 149 8.15 9.89 -1.33
N ASP A 150 8.83 10.82 -0.66
CA ASP A 150 9.81 10.50 0.39
C ASP A 150 9.16 9.78 1.57
N GLY A 151 7.97 10.24 2.00
CA GLY A 151 7.19 9.59 3.05
C GLY A 151 6.75 8.18 2.65
N ILE A 152 6.29 7.97 1.41
CA ILE A 152 5.93 6.65 0.88
C ILE A 152 7.13 5.70 0.92
N LEU A 153 8.30 6.15 0.45
CA LEU A 153 9.55 5.38 0.49
C LEU A 153 9.98 5.07 1.93
N ALA A 154 9.81 6.03 2.85
CA ALA A 154 10.14 5.85 4.27
C ALA A 154 9.24 4.79 4.93
N VAL A 155 7.93 4.78 4.63
CA VAL A 155 7.00 3.75 5.13
C VAL A 155 7.42 2.37 4.64
N ALA A 156 7.67 2.20 3.33
CA ALA A 156 8.13 0.91 2.79
C ALA A 156 9.43 0.44 3.46
N LYS A 157 10.40 1.34 3.61
CA LYS A 157 11.68 1.04 4.28
C LYS A 157 11.50 0.65 5.74
N ASN A 158 10.62 1.33 6.48
CA ASN A 158 10.31 0.99 7.88
C ASN A 158 9.67 -0.40 8.00
N ASP A 159 8.84 -0.78 7.03
CA ASP A 159 8.24 -2.10 6.92
C ASP A 159 9.21 -3.14 6.35
N LYS A 160 10.48 -2.78 6.11
CA LYS A 160 11.51 -3.63 5.49
C LYS A 160 11.10 -4.11 4.09
N MET A 161 10.28 -3.33 3.41
CA MET A 161 9.89 -3.58 2.03
C MET A 161 10.70 -2.70 1.07
N ARG A 162 10.81 -3.13 -0.17
CA ARG A 162 11.43 -2.41 -1.27
C ARG A 162 10.39 -2.17 -2.35
N ILE A 163 10.11 -0.91 -2.64
CA ILE A 163 9.30 -0.55 -3.80
C ILE A 163 10.11 -0.85 -5.05
N THR A 164 9.57 -1.65 -5.95
CA THR A 164 10.23 -2.10 -7.18
C THR A 164 9.59 -1.55 -8.44
N LYS A 165 8.37 -1.06 -8.35
CA LYS A 165 7.59 -0.54 -9.48
C LYS A 165 6.61 0.51 -8.97
N ALA A 166 6.22 1.42 -9.84
CA ALA A 166 5.12 2.35 -9.64
C ALA A 166 3.94 1.96 -10.56
N VAL A 167 2.72 2.07 -10.05
CA VAL A 167 1.49 1.76 -10.80
C VAL A 167 0.56 2.96 -10.70
N ALA A 168 0.00 3.41 -11.83
CA ALA A 168 -1.04 4.42 -11.87
C ALA A 168 -2.39 3.74 -12.15
N THR A 169 -3.39 3.93 -11.29
CA THR A 169 -4.76 3.49 -11.58
C THR A 169 -5.36 4.32 -12.71
N HIS A 170 -4.99 5.59 -12.79
CA HIS A 170 -5.33 6.52 -13.87
C HIS A 170 -4.42 7.77 -13.82
N TYR A 171 -4.57 8.69 -14.79
CA TYR A 171 -3.59 9.76 -15.02
C TYR A 171 -3.78 11.03 -14.19
N HIS A 172 -4.82 11.19 -13.36
CA HIS A 172 -5.07 12.46 -12.68
C HIS A 172 -3.95 12.86 -11.72
N PHE A 173 -3.70 14.18 -11.63
CA PHE A 173 -2.54 14.73 -10.92
C PHE A 173 -2.47 14.35 -9.44
N ASP A 174 -3.61 14.16 -8.81
CA ASP A 174 -3.73 13.77 -7.41
C ASP A 174 -3.48 12.27 -7.17
N HIS A 175 -3.29 11.47 -8.23
CA HIS A 175 -2.85 10.08 -8.20
C HIS A 175 -1.41 9.90 -8.69
N VAL A 176 -0.99 10.68 -9.70
CA VAL A 176 0.32 10.49 -10.34
C VAL A 176 1.28 11.67 -10.12
N GLY A 177 0.82 12.76 -9.53
CA GLY A 177 1.58 14.00 -9.41
C GLY A 177 1.57 14.84 -10.68
N GLY A 178 2.44 15.85 -10.75
CA GLY A 178 2.52 16.77 -11.85
C GLY A 178 1.84 18.11 -11.55
N LYS A 179 1.54 18.87 -12.60
CA LYS A 179 0.89 20.19 -12.47
C LYS A 179 -0.62 20.01 -12.29
N PRO A 180 -1.20 20.59 -11.22
CA PRO A 180 -2.65 20.58 -11.05
C PRO A 180 -3.34 21.33 -12.19
N PRO A 181 -4.54 20.91 -12.61
CA PRO A 181 -5.35 21.66 -13.57
C PRO A 181 -5.99 22.92 -12.92
N PRO A 182 -6.54 23.88 -13.72
CA PRO A 182 -7.34 24.96 -13.18
C PRO A 182 -8.51 24.44 -12.28
N PRO A 183 -8.81 25.12 -11.17
CA PRO A 183 -8.22 26.39 -10.69
C PRO A 183 -6.95 26.22 -9.83
N PHE A 184 -6.48 25.00 -9.60
CA PHE A 184 -5.36 24.70 -8.71
C PHE A 184 -3.98 25.04 -9.32
N ASP A 185 -3.91 25.20 -10.65
CA ASP A 185 -2.70 25.62 -11.38
C ASP A 185 -2.20 27.01 -10.96
N ALA A 186 -3.10 27.89 -10.47
CA ALA A 186 -2.77 29.20 -9.95
C ALA A 186 -1.79 29.17 -8.76
N LEU A 187 -1.64 28.03 -8.09
CA LEU A 187 -0.68 27.85 -7.00
C LEU A 187 0.78 27.78 -7.49
N GLY A 188 1.01 27.56 -8.79
CA GLY A 188 2.36 27.46 -9.39
C GLY A 188 3.21 26.30 -8.84
N ILE A 189 2.59 25.31 -8.23
CA ILE A 189 3.26 24.14 -7.64
C ILE A 189 3.19 22.94 -8.58
N GLU A 190 4.21 22.09 -8.52
CA GLU A 190 4.20 20.74 -9.12
C GLU A 190 4.10 19.72 -7.98
N VAL A 191 3.06 18.90 -8.00
CA VAL A 191 2.83 17.85 -6.99
C VAL A 191 3.83 16.72 -7.21
N PRO A 192 4.60 16.30 -6.18
CA PRO A 192 5.44 15.12 -6.28
C PRO A 192 4.62 13.86 -6.56
N GLY A 193 5.16 12.93 -7.36
CA GLY A 193 4.44 11.72 -7.70
C GLY A 193 5.28 10.71 -8.47
N ILE A 194 4.63 9.99 -9.37
CA ILE A 194 5.18 8.84 -10.08
C ILE A 194 6.46 9.16 -10.88
N LYS A 195 6.59 10.40 -11.37
CA LYS A 195 7.79 10.91 -12.07
C LYS A 195 9.06 10.85 -11.19
N GLN A 196 8.94 11.11 -9.88
CA GLN A 196 10.07 11.00 -8.95
C GLN A 196 10.49 9.54 -8.74
N LEU A 197 9.54 8.60 -8.72
CA LEU A 197 9.86 7.18 -8.66
C LEU A 197 10.52 6.71 -9.96
N GLU A 198 10.03 7.15 -11.10
CA GLU A 198 10.64 6.90 -12.41
C GLU A 198 12.08 7.44 -12.47
N ALA A 199 12.32 8.68 -12.04
CA ALA A 199 13.65 9.26 -11.97
C ALA A 199 14.61 8.51 -11.02
N ALA A 200 14.09 7.82 -10.02
CA ALA A 200 14.83 6.88 -9.16
C ALA A 200 15.08 5.51 -9.82
N GLY A 201 14.70 5.33 -11.09
CA GLY A 201 14.93 4.11 -11.87
C GLY A 201 13.84 3.05 -11.74
N LEU A 202 12.67 3.38 -11.18
CA LEU A 202 11.56 2.43 -11.05
C LEU A 202 10.69 2.44 -12.32
N PRO A 203 10.37 1.27 -12.90
CA PRO A 203 9.44 1.18 -14.02
C PRO A 203 8.03 1.62 -13.60
N VAL A 204 7.35 2.29 -14.52
CA VAL A 204 5.99 2.80 -14.35
C VAL A 204 5.02 1.92 -15.11
N HIS A 205 3.96 1.47 -14.46
CA HIS A 205 2.91 0.65 -15.03
C HIS A 205 1.60 1.46 -15.11
N VAL A 206 0.97 1.48 -16.28
CA VAL A 206 -0.24 2.25 -16.56
C VAL A 206 -1.08 1.54 -17.63
N GLN A 207 -2.38 1.81 -17.67
CA GLN A 207 -3.22 1.36 -18.77
C GLN A 207 -2.88 2.14 -20.07
N GLU A 208 -2.93 1.47 -21.22
CA GLU A 208 -2.44 2.01 -22.50
C GLU A 208 -3.11 3.34 -22.93
N GLU A 209 -4.41 3.54 -22.62
CA GLU A 209 -5.15 4.76 -22.99
C GLU A 209 -4.71 5.99 -22.18
N ASP A 210 -4.18 5.81 -20.97
CA ASP A 210 -3.69 6.90 -20.11
C ASP A 210 -2.18 7.15 -20.27
N ALA A 211 -1.44 6.28 -20.96
CA ALA A 211 0.02 6.36 -21.09
C ALA A 211 0.50 7.70 -21.65
N LYS A 212 -0.20 8.24 -22.66
CA LYS A 212 0.15 9.53 -23.28
C LYS A 212 0.07 10.68 -22.26
N LYS A 213 -0.89 10.64 -21.34
CA LYS A 213 -1.05 11.66 -20.31
C LYS A 213 0.12 11.65 -19.31
N LEU A 214 0.68 10.48 -19.00
CA LEU A 214 1.88 10.37 -18.18
C LEU A 214 3.11 10.94 -18.89
N VAL A 215 3.23 10.79 -20.20
CA VAL A 215 4.29 11.44 -20.99
C VAL A 215 4.15 12.96 -20.91
N GLU A 216 2.93 13.50 -20.99
CA GLU A 216 2.66 14.95 -20.91
C GLU A 216 3.11 15.57 -19.56
N ILE A 217 3.08 14.81 -18.45
CA ILE A 217 3.60 15.24 -17.14
C ILE A 217 5.10 14.96 -16.98
N GLY A 218 5.77 14.39 -17.99
CA GLY A 218 7.21 14.21 -18.03
C GLY A 218 7.72 12.84 -17.59
N VAL A 219 6.87 11.80 -17.53
CA VAL A 219 7.31 10.40 -17.37
C VAL A 219 7.92 9.94 -18.70
N ASN A 220 9.07 9.29 -18.65
CA ASN A 220 9.75 8.78 -19.86
C ASN A 220 9.00 7.56 -20.41
N GLU A 221 8.59 7.64 -21.66
CA GLU A 221 7.90 6.54 -22.36
C GLU A 221 8.66 5.21 -22.29
N LYS A 222 10.00 5.24 -22.33
CA LYS A 222 10.84 4.04 -22.29
C LYS A 222 10.84 3.33 -20.92
N SER A 223 10.50 4.02 -19.84
CA SER A 223 10.36 3.46 -18.50
C SER A 223 8.93 3.03 -18.17
N MET A 224 7.98 3.27 -19.10
CA MET A 224 6.61 2.82 -18.97
C MET A 224 6.39 1.43 -19.55
N THR A 225 5.56 0.66 -18.83
CA THR A 225 4.95 -0.58 -19.32
C THR A 225 3.44 -0.36 -19.37
N THR A 226 2.87 -0.41 -20.56
CA THR A 226 1.42 -0.29 -20.75
C THR A 226 0.74 -1.64 -20.57
N HIS A 227 -0.48 -1.60 -20.03
CA HIS A 227 -1.27 -2.78 -19.75
C HIS A 227 -2.62 -2.73 -20.47
N LYS A 228 -3.12 -3.93 -20.77
CA LYS A 228 -4.46 -4.19 -21.26
C LYS A 228 -5.31 -4.87 -20.20
N ASP A 229 -6.59 -4.98 -20.49
CA ASP A 229 -7.52 -5.71 -19.64
C ASP A 229 -7.09 -7.16 -19.43
N GLY A 230 -7.02 -7.59 -18.18
CA GLY A 230 -6.62 -8.94 -17.80
C GLY A 230 -5.12 -9.19 -17.66
N ASP A 231 -4.25 -8.23 -18.04
CA ASP A 231 -2.81 -8.36 -17.83
C ASP A 231 -2.47 -8.55 -16.35
N VAL A 232 -1.37 -9.25 -16.10
CA VAL A 232 -0.91 -9.59 -14.74
C VAL A 232 0.47 -9.02 -14.49
N LEU A 233 0.64 -8.36 -13.35
CA LEU A 233 1.91 -7.91 -12.82
C LEU A 233 2.36 -8.82 -11.67
N GLU A 234 3.56 -9.38 -11.78
CA GLU A 234 4.17 -10.18 -10.72
C GLU A 234 4.98 -9.31 -9.77
N ILE A 235 4.77 -9.52 -8.46
CA ILE A 235 5.42 -8.81 -7.37
C ILE A 235 5.93 -9.86 -6.37
N GLY A 236 7.12 -10.38 -6.58
CA GLY A 236 7.56 -11.61 -5.92
C GLY A 236 6.64 -12.77 -6.27
N ASN A 237 5.99 -13.38 -5.29
CA ASN A 237 5.02 -14.45 -5.50
C ASN A 237 3.56 -13.94 -5.58
N VAL A 238 3.34 -12.64 -5.39
CA VAL A 238 2.00 -12.05 -5.50
C VAL A 238 1.72 -11.68 -6.95
N ARG A 239 0.56 -12.05 -7.45
CA ARG A 239 0.07 -11.73 -8.79
C ARG A 239 -1.05 -10.71 -8.71
N MET A 240 -0.86 -9.56 -9.32
CA MET A 240 -1.82 -8.49 -9.40
C MET A 240 -2.36 -8.38 -10.83
N ARG A 241 -3.67 -8.60 -10.99
CA ARG A 241 -4.34 -8.54 -12.28
C ARG A 241 -4.93 -7.14 -12.48
N PHE A 242 -4.77 -6.60 -13.67
CA PHE A 242 -5.39 -5.34 -14.07
C PHE A 242 -6.74 -5.58 -14.72
N VAL A 243 -7.74 -4.79 -14.34
CA VAL A 243 -9.06 -4.77 -14.96
C VAL A 243 -9.30 -3.37 -15.50
N HIS A 244 -9.34 -3.23 -16.82
CA HIS A 244 -9.62 -1.95 -17.49
C HIS A 244 -11.06 -1.54 -17.25
N THR A 245 -11.26 -0.37 -16.67
CA THR A 245 -12.56 0.18 -16.28
C THR A 245 -12.68 1.65 -16.68
N PRO A 246 -12.73 1.91 -18.00
CA PRO A 246 -12.80 3.28 -18.52
C PRO A 246 -14.10 3.96 -18.08
N GLY A 247 -14.02 5.29 -17.93
CA GLY A 247 -15.16 6.11 -17.60
C GLY A 247 -14.81 7.35 -16.81
N HIS A 248 -14.10 7.23 -15.68
CA HIS A 248 -13.54 8.38 -14.97
C HIS A 248 -12.34 8.98 -15.73
N SER A 249 -11.48 8.12 -16.26
CA SER A 249 -10.51 8.42 -17.33
C SER A 249 -10.60 7.35 -18.41
N PRO A 250 -10.02 7.58 -19.60
CA PRO A 250 -9.97 6.55 -20.65
C PRO A 250 -9.25 5.28 -20.21
N GLY A 251 -8.16 5.42 -19.46
CA GLY A 251 -7.30 4.33 -19.01
C GLY A 251 -7.48 3.94 -17.55
N SER A 252 -8.58 4.31 -16.90
CA SER A 252 -8.87 3.86 -15.52
C SER A 252 -8.80 2.34 -15.42
N MET A 253 -8.12 1.82 -14.38
CA MET A 253 -8.00 0.38 -14.15
C MET A 253 -8.05 0.04 -12.67
N LEU A 254 -8.57 -1.15 -12.36
CA LEU A 254 -8.48 -1.75 -11.03
C LEU A 254 -7.21 -2.58 -10.93
N CYS A 255 -6.59 -2.58 -9.74
CA CYS A 255 -5.52 -3.49 -9.37
C CYS A 255 -6.10 -4.58 -8.45
N VAL A 256 -6.19 -5.82 -8.94
CA VAL A 256 -6.89 -6.92 -8.27
C VAL A 256 -5.88 -7.98 -7.83
N VAL A 257 -5.90 -8.34 -6.55
CA VAL A 257 -5.20 -9.52 -6.03
C VAL A 257 -6.27 -10.52 -5.62
N ASP A 258 -6.41 -11.59 -6.41
CA ASP A 258 -7.41 -12.63 -6.18
C ASP A 258 -7.08 -13.48 -4.93
N GLY A 259 -8.09 -13.95 -4.21
CA GLY A 259 -7.93 -14.61 -2.91
C GLY A 259 -7.26 -15.97 -2.93
N ASP A 260 -7.20 -16.63 -4.09
CA ASP A 260 -6.49 -17.90 -4.33
C ASP A 260 -5.02 -17.71 -4.73
N ASN A 261 -4.57 -16.45 -4.84
CA ASN A 261 -3.20 -16.09 -5.19
C ASN A 261 -2.23 -16.57 -4.07
N PRO A 262 -1.09 -17.19 -4.41
CA PRO A 262 -0.06 -17.46 -3.42
C PRO A 262 0.40 -16.16 -2.77
N GLY A 263 0.08 -15.95 -1.50
CA GLY A 263 0.33 -14.71 -0.79
C GLY A 263 -0.87 -13.76 -0.71
N ALA A 264 -2.05 -14.17 -1.15
CA ALA A 264 -3.29 -13.42 -0.93
C ALA A 264 -3.59 -13.20 0.56
N PRO A 265 -4.41 -12.20 0.92
CA PRO A 265 -4.86 -12.03 2.30
C PRO A 265 -5.34 -13.35 2.89
N GLY A 266 -4.88 -13.70 4.09
CA GLY A 266 -5.05 -15.02 4.71
C GLY A 266 -6.49 -15.50 4.96
N ASN A 267 -7.49 -14.71 4.58
CA ASN A 267 -8.91 -15.07 4.58
C ASN A 267 -9.42 -15.57 3.20
N GLY A 268 -8.57 -15.61 2.16
CA GLY A 268 -8.95 -16.02 0.82
C GLY A 268 -9.89 -15.05 0.06
N ALA A 269 -10.22 -13.89 0.64
CA ALA A 269 -11.17 -12.95 0.04
C ALA A 269 -10.61 -12.22 -1.19
N GLY A 270 -9.33 -11.88 -1.18
CA GLY A 270 -8.74 -11.00 -2.20
C GLY A 270 -9.04 -9.51 -1.97
N ILE A 271 -8.36 -8.66 -2.73
CA ILE A 271 -8.52 -7.22 -2.66
C ILE A 271 -8.64 -6.59 -4.05
N VAL A 272 -9.30 -5.43 -4.10
CA VAL A 272 -9.44 -4.58 -5.27
C VAL A 272 -9.02 -3.16 -4.88
N VAL A 273 -7.88 -2.67 -5.39
CA VAL A 273 -7.58 -1.24 -5.37
C VAL A 273 -8.25 -0.63 -6.58
N SER A 274 -9.27 0.18 -6.35
CA SER A 274 -10.22 0.57 -7.40
C SER A 274 -9.94 1.93 -8.04
N GLY A 275 -8.94 2.67 -7.56
CA GLY A 275 -8.79 4.06 -7.98
C GLY A 275 -10.14 4.79 -7.89
N ASP A 276 -10.47 5.53 -8.92
CA ASP A 276 -11.70 6.32 -8.99
C ASP A 276 -12.85 5.64 -9.75
N THR A 277 -12.75 4.31 -9.95
CA THR A 277 -13.84 3.55 -10.56
C THR A 277 -14.92 3.20 -9.53
N ILE A 278 -14.55 2.68 -8.35
CA ILE A 278 -15.52 2.26 -7.31
C ILE A 278 -15.16 2.93 -6.00
N PHE A 279 -16.05 3.77 -5.49
CA PHE A 279 -16.05 4.27 -4.12
C PHE A 279 -17.15 3.59 -3.30
N PRO A 280 -17.05 3.57 -1.96
CA PRO A 280 -18.18 3.12 -1.14
C PRO A 280 -19.45 3.90 -1.45
N GLY A 281 -20.41 3.24 -2.12
CA GLY A 281 -21.69 3.82 -2.53
C GLY A 281 -21.66 4.78 -3.74
N SER A 282 -20.52 5.05 -4.37
CA SER A 282 -20.38 5.98 -5.48
C SER A 282 -19.24 5.61 -6.44
N CYS A 283 -18.94 6.47 -7.40
CA CYS A 283 -17.79 6.37 -8.29
C CYS A 283 -17.10 7.73 -8.43
N GLY A 284 -15.96 7.77 -9.12
CA GLY A 284 -15.26 9.00 -9.47
C GLY A 284 -16.12 9.94 -10.33
N ARG A 285 -15.76 11.21 -10.36
CA ARG A 285 -16.45 12.27 -11.10
C ARG A 285 -16.51 11.93 -12.59
N LEU A 286 -17.67 12.23 -13.20
CA LEU A 286 -17.96 11.99 -14.63
C LEU A 286 -18.21 13.29 -15.40
N ASP A 287 -17.88 14.43 -14.80
CA ASP A 287 -17.96 15.78 -15.36
C ASP A 287 -16.58 16.39 -15.67
N LEU A 288 -15.51 15.60 -15.53
CA LEU A 288 -14.15 16.00 -15.86
C LEU A 288 -13.86 15.84 -17.36
N PRO A 289 -12.86 16.55 -17.90
CA PRO A 289 -12.35 16.27 -19.24
C PRO A 289 -11.93 14.81 -19.38
N ASP A 290 -12.19 14.23 -20.55
CA ASP A 290 -11.92 12.83 -20.89
C ASP A 290 -12.76 11.78 -20.12
N ALA A 291 -13.68 12.21 -19.22
CA ALA A 291 -14.64 11.29 -18.58
C ALA A 291 -15.78 10.89 -19.52
N ASP A 292 -16.24 9.64 -19.38
CA ASP A 292 -17.30 9.07 -20.20
C ASP A 292 -18.29 8.27 -19.34
N LYS A 293 -19.50 8.80 -19.24
CA LYS A 293 -20.57 8.21 -18.42
C LYS A 293 -21.02 6.84 -18.93
N ASP A 294 -21.05 6.66 -20.26
CA ASP A 294 -21.45 5.39 -20.88
C ASP A 294 -20.40 4.31 -20.65
N ARG A 295 -19.11 4.65 -20.82
CA ARG A 295 -18.02 3.73 -20.50
C ARG A 295 -18.02 3.36 -19.02
N MET A 296 -18.27 4.30 -18.10
CA MET A 296 -18.38 4.02 -16.66
C MET A 296 -19.52 3.07 -16.36
N PHE A 297 -20.70 3.26 -16.95
CA PHE A 297 -21.83 2.36 -16.81
C PHE A 297 -21.45 0.91 -17.15
N HIS A 298 -20.80 0.71 -18.30
CA HIS A 298 -20.32 -0.62 -18.71
C HIS A 298 -19.22 -1.17 -17.83
N SER A 299 -18.30 -0.32 -17.35
CA SER A 299 -17.24 -0.69 -16.43
C SER A 299 -17.78 -1.19 -15.10
N LEU A 300 -18.76 -0.50 -14.51
CA LEU A 300 -19.41 -0.93 -13.26
C LEU A 300 -20.17 -2.25 -13.44
N ALA A 301 -20.87 -2.43 -14.55
CA ALA A 301 -21.55 -3.69 -14.87
C ALA A 301 -20.54 -4.84 -15.04
N LYS A 302 -19.39 -4.60 -15.69
CA LYS A 302 -18.28 -5.55 -15.80
C LYS A 302 -17.71 -5.92 -14.44
N CYS A 303 -17.49 -4.94 -13.55
CA CYS A 303 -17.01 -5.18 -12.19
C CYS A 303 -18.00 -6.04 -11.40
N ALA A 304 -19.31 -5.74 -11.50
CA ALA A 304 -20.35 -6.53 -10.84
C ALA A 304 -20.38 -7.99 -11.30
N ALA A 305 -20.11 -8.25 -12.59
CA ALA A 305 -20.12 -9.59 -13.16
C ALA A 305 -18.84 -10.40 -12.88
N SER A 306 -17.68 -9.73 -12.79
CA SER A 306 -16.36 -10.40 -12.76
C SER A 306 -15.69 -10.46 -11.39
N LEU A 307 -16.08 -9.59 -10.44
CA LEU A 307 -15.49 -9.56 -9.11
C LEU A 307 -16.30 -10.39 -8.11
N ARG A 308 -15.60 -11.15 -7.27
CA ARG A 308 -16.22 -11.99 -6.24
C ARG A 308 -16.79 -11.13 -5.12
N ASP A 309 -17.90 -11.55 -4.55
CA ASP A 309 -18.66 -10.83 -3.52
C ASP A 309 -17.85 -10.60 -2.22
N ASP A 310 -16.97 -11.53 -1.87
CA ASP A 310 -16.15 -11.48 -0.65
C ASP A 310 -14.92 -10.56 -0.76
N MET A 311 -14.59 -10.06 -1.96
CA MET A 311 -13.45 -9.16 -2.16
C MET A 311 -13.66 -7.82 -1.46
N VAL A 312 -12.57 -7.31 -0.87
CA VAL A 312 -12.54 -5.97 -0.25
C VAL A 312 -12.12 -4.93 -1.27
N VAL A 313 -12.94 -3.89 -1.41
CA VAL A 313 -12.66 -2.73 -2.28
C VAL A 313 -11.96 -1.65 -1.47
N TYR A 314 -10.86 -1.14 -2.01
CA TYR A 314 -10.07 -0.03 -1.49
C TYR A 314 -10.06 1.11 -2.51
N PRO A 315 -10.77 2.22 -2.24
CA PRO A 315 -10.99 3.30 -3.20
C PRO A 315 -9.80 4.23 -3.36
N GLY A 316 -9.82 5.08 -4.39
CA GLY A 316 -8.81 6.13 -4.59
C GLY A 316 -8.87 7.23 -3.53
N HIS A 317 -10.04 7.49 -2.93
CA HIS A 317 -10.25 8.56 -1.94
C HIS A 317 -11.07 8.12 -0.74
N ASN A 318 -10.87 8.81 0.40
CA ASN A 318 -11.58 8.59 1.67
C ASN A 318 -12.88 9.41 1.78
N TYR A 319 -13.62 9.60 0.69
CA TYR A 319 -14.82 10.45 0.74
C TYR A 319 -15.98 9.80 1.49
N ASN A 320 -16.18 8.50 1.31
CA ASN A 320 -17.32 7.74 1.88
C ASN A 320 -16.85 6.54 2.72
N GLY A 321 -15.59 6.55 3.15
CA GLY A 321 -14.98 5.48 3.93
C GLY A 321 -13.75 4.87 3.27
N ALA A 322 -12.95 4.19 4.08
CA ALA A 322 -11.64 3.66 3.68
C ALA A 322 -11.72 2.35 2.90
N SER A 323 -12.85 1.66 2.91
CA SER A 323 -13.07 0.39 2.20
C SER A 323 -14.53 0.02 2.15
N SER A 324 -14.86 -0.92 1.25
CA SER A 324 -16.16 -1.56 1.13
C SER A 324 -15.97 -3.04 0.76
N THR A 325 -17.03 -3.76 0.43
CA THR A 325 -16.96 -5.10 -0.18
C THR A 325 -17.74 -5.12 -1.47
N ILE A 326 -17.36 -5.99 -2.40
CA ILE A 326 -18.10 -6.15 -3.65
C ILE A 326 -19.57 -6.53 -3.38
N ALA A 327 -19.82 -7.40 -2.40
CA ALA A 327 -21.20 -7.74 -1.99
C ALA A 327 -22.00 -6.51 -1.55
N LYS A 328 -21.41 -5.61 -0.75
CA LYS A 328 -22.09 -4.39 -0.30
C LYS A 328 -22.37 -3.44 -1.47
N GLU A 329 -21.38 -3.26 -2.36
CA GLU A 329 -21.55 -2.41 -3.54
C GLU A 329 -22.60 -2.97 -4.55
N LYS A 330 -22.71 -4.29 -4.69
CA LYS A 330 -23.77 -4.94 -5.47
C LYS A 330 -25.15 -4.78 -4.82
N LYS A 331 -25.22 -4.71 -3.51
CA LYS A 331 -26.49 -4.55 -2.78
C LYS A 331 -26.94 -3.10 -2.71
N ASP A 332 -26.07 -2.21 -2.24
CA ASP A 332 -26.42 -0.86 -1.82
C ASP A 332 -25.70 0.25 -2.63
N GLY A 333 -24.60 -0.10 -3.33
CA GLY A 333 -23.76 0.82 -4.08
C GLY A 333 -24.06 0.86 -5.58
N LEU A 334 -23.06 1.28 -6.37
CA LEU A 334 -23.20 1.43 -7.83
C LEU A 334 -22.93 0.14 -8.63
N LEU A 335 -22.57 -0.96 -7.97
CA LEU A 335 -22.49 -2.28 -8.63
C LEU A 335 -23.82 -3.02 -8.66
N LYS A 336 -24.90 -2.48 -8.08
CA LYS A 336 -26.25 -3.02 -8.24
C LYS A 336 -26.71 -2.87 -9.70
N PRO A 337 -27.61 -3.73 -10.19
CA PRO A 337 -28.11 -3.63 -11.54
C PRO A 337 -28.85 -2.30 -11.75
N PHE A 338 -28.43 -1.53 -12.74
CA PHE A 338 -29.14 -0.35 -13.24
C PHE A 338 -29.51 -0.57 -14.70
N THR A 339 -30.69 -0.07 -15.09
CA THR A 339 -30.95 0.15 -16.52
C THR A 339 -30.20 1.40 -16.99
N LYS A 340 -29.94 1.50 -18.29
CA LYS A 340 -29.29 2.69 -18.85
C LYS A 340 -30.08 3.96 -18.55
N THR A 341 -31.42 3.91 -18.62
CA THR A 341 -32.32 5.03 -18.30
C THR A 341 -32.17 5.48 -16.83
N GLN A 342 -32.02 4.55 -15.88
CA GLN A 342 -31.76 4.89 -14.47
C GLN A 342 -30.39 5.54 -14.29
N TRP A 343 -29.36 5.03 -14.98
CA TRP A 343 -28.03 5.60 -14.96
C TRP A 343 -27.99 7.03 -15.50
N GLU A 344 -28.63 7.27 -16.68
CA GLU A 344 -28.76 8.59 -17.29
C GLU A 344 -29.56 9.57 -16.42
N ALA A 345 -30.56 9.09 -15.68
CA ALA A 345 -31.31 9.93 -14.74
C ALA A 345 -30.48 10.40 -13.56
N MET A 346 -29.47 9.61 -13.13
CA MET A 346 -28.57 9.97 -12.03
C MET A 346 -27.42 10.88 -12.47
N HIS A 347 -26.90 10.67 -13.67
CA HIS A 347 -25.65 11.33 -14.12
C HIS A 347 -25.85 12.32 -15.28
N GLY A 348 -27.07 12.45 -15.78
CA GLY A 348 -27.39 13.20 -17.00
C GLY A 348 -26.98 12.43 -18.27
N LYS A 349 -27.52 12.86 -19.41
CA LYS A 349 -27.13 12.33 -20.72
C LYS A 349 -25.74 12.78 -21.09
#